data_41f430fc90ba9c5e361880c0262ff212
#
_entry.id   41f430fc90ba9c5e361880c0262ff212
#
_cell.length_a   1.000
_cell.length_b   1.000
_cell.length_c   1.000
_cell.angle_alpha   90.00
_cell.angle_beta   90.00
_cell.angle_gamma   90.00
#
_symmetry.space_group_name_H-M   'P 1'
#
loop_
_entity.id
_entity.type
_entity.pdbx_description
1 polymer ?
#
loop_
_entity_poly.entity_id
_entity_poly.type
_entity_poly.pdbx_seq_one_letter_code
_entity_poly.pdbx_strand_id
1 'polypeptide(L)'
;MGKKAGDSGGNGVANPGGGKPSRNAPTPAVEELELGGIADDAELEAVSLELERGWQHVEEGEIAAARKVADSLFAQYPDTPEVLVLLGMVESLEGKPDQALQHYEQASSVDPEYVEPLLCAAELYIWELGEDEKGLELCRRAKEVAEEEEEYLDALLLQAEAEINLGRERAALSTLREIPEGDVDLPEMRYHVRAGRLFLDLQRLEEAERQFKRASDKEPDNVDALHGLGMCAEGRGQRERMIEYFQKVRAIDLKEERPPWALSEAAFRKLCATSLDELPEELRRRLKNVPILASDYPTAEMVNDGSDPRMLGFFSGVPFGEHSSVGGTPHLEAIFLFQRNIERIAYGPEDVEQEVRVTLVHEAGHFFGLSEEQLEAMGLG
;
A
#
# COMPACT_ATOMS: atom_id res chain seq x y z
N MET A 1 -43.01 22.03 0.48
CA MET A 1 -43.16 20.64 0.86
C MET A 1 -42.15 19.84 0.05
N GLY A 2 -40.94 19.79 0.45
CA GLY A 2 -39.87 19.07 -0.20
C GLY A 2 -38.97 18.50 0.89
N LYS A 3 -38.99 17.19 1.06
CA LYS A 3 -38.05 16.47 1.89
C LYS A 3 -36.71 16.53 1.22
N LYS A 4 -35.73 17.20 1.84
CA LYS A 4 -34.33 17.00 1.53
C LYS A 4 -33.95 15.62 2.06
N ALA A 5 -33.53 14.75 1.16
CA ALA A 5 -32.84 13.51 1.48
C ALA A 5 -31.52 13.85 2.18
N GLY A 6 -31.21 13.13 3.25
CA GLY A 6 -29.97 13.28 3.96
C GLY A 6 -28.79 12.88 3.06
N ASP A 7 -27.80 13.71 3.10
CA ASP A 7 -26.47 13.48 2.56
C ASP A 7 -25.85 12.32 3.38
N SER A 8 -25.77 11.15 2.79
CA SER A 8 -25.00 10.04 3.33
C SER A 8 -23.55 10.36 3.07
N GLY A 9 -22.83 10.70 4.12
CA GLY A 9 -21.40 10.95 4.07
C GLY A 9 -20.70 9.85 3.28
N GLY A 10 -20.03 10.25 2.19
CA GLY A 10 -19.15 9.36 1.46
C GLY A 10 -18.04 8.88 2.41
N ASN A 11 -17.88 7.57 2.51
CA ASN A 11 -16.74 6.98 3.15
C ASN A 11 -15.52 7.29 2.27
N GLY A 12 -14.80 8.35 2.59
CA GLY A 12 -13.46 8.56 2.08
C GLY A 12 -12.60 7.41 2.58
N VAL A 13 -12.12 6.62 1.67
CA VAL A 13 -11.10 5.63 1.98
C VAL A 13 -9.86 6.42 2.34
N ALA A 14 -9.41 6.31 3.59
CA ALA A 14 -8.04 6.68 3.92
C ALA A 14 -7.17 5.96 2.89
N ASN A 15 -6.51 6.75 2.03
CA ASN A 15 -5.58 6.23 1.05
C ASN A 15 -4.40 5.65 1.84
N PRO A 16 -4.20 4.32 1.93
CA PRO A 16 -2.98 3.76 2.48
C PRO A 16 -1.86 3.89 1.46
N GLY A 17 -1.81 5.01 0.75
CA GLY A 17 -0.89 5.33 -0.32
C GLY A 17 0.47 5.85 0.14
N GLY A 18 0.88 5.58 1.35
CA GLY A 18 2.29 5.48 1.67
C GLY A 18 2.74 4.05 1.36
N GLY A 19 2.88 3.71 0.07
CA GLY A 19 3.40 2.42 -0.34
C GLY A 19 4.79 2.25 0.23
N LYS A 20 4.90 1.55 1.38
CA LYS A 20 6.18 1.01 1.82
C LYS A 20 6.66 0.02 0.78
N PRO A 21 7.99 -0.20 0.63
CA PRO A 21 8.56 -1.01 -0.44
C PRO A 21 7.78 -2.30 -0.62
N SER A 22 7.34 -2.54 -1.84
CA SER A 22 6.58 -3.73 -2.20
C SER A 22 7.38 -4.96 -1.77
N ARG A 23 6.75 -5.87 -1.01
CA ARG A 23 7.33 -7.22 -0.78
C ARG A 23 7.51 -7.99 -2.10
N ASN A 24 7.02 -7.44 -3.19
CA ASN A 24 7.17 -7.91 -4.55
C ASN A 24 8.20 -7.07 -5.31
N ALA A 25 9.35 -6.75 -4.69
CA ALA A 25 10.51 -6.42 -5.50
C ALA A 25 10.71 -7.58 -6.47
N PRO A 26 10.74 -7.35 -7.79
CA PRO A 26 10.98 -8.42 -8.74
C PRO A 26 12.29 -9.08 -8.35
N THR A 27 12.25 -10.39 -8.08
CA THR A 27 13.48 -11.18 -7.97
C THR A 27 14.09 -11.11 -9.35
N PRO A 28 15.28 -10.49 -9.53
CA PRO A 28 15.88 -10.41 -10.86
C PRO A 28 15.97 -11.83 -11.42
N ALA A 29 15.56 -12.00 -12.68
CA ALA A 29 15.62 -13.28 -13.35
C ALA A 29 17.09 -13.73 -13.41
N VAL A 30 17.45 -14.74 -12.63
CA VAL A 30 18.82 -15.21 -12.47
C VAL A 30 19.34 -15.94 -13.72
N GLU A 31 18.50 -16.06 -14.78
CA GLU A 31 18.76 -16.91 -15.94
C GLU A 31 19.87 -16.41 -16.87
N GLU A 32 20.28 -15.13 -16.83
CA GLU A 32 21.38 -14.58 -17.64
C GLU A 32 22.16 -13.48 -16.88
N LEU A 33 22.71 -13.81 -15.71
CA LEU A 33 23.62 -12.87 -15.03
C LEU A 33 24.93 -12.74 -15.82
N GLU A 34 25.08 -11.67 -16.56
CA GLU A 34 26.39 -11.21 -17.05
C GLU A 34 27.14 -10.52 -15.89
N LEU A 35 27.55 -11.29 -14.89
CA LEU A 35 28.35 -10.78 -13.76
C LEU A 35 29.70 -10.29 -14.30
N GLY A 36 29.79 -9.03 -14.62
CA GLY A 36 30.99 -8.41 -15.17
C GLY A 36 32.19 -8.62 -14.26
N GLY A 37 33.17 -9.38 -14.73
CA GLY A 37 34.43 -9.61 -14.03
C GLY A 37 34.62 -11.00 -13.44
N ILE A 38 33.63 -11.89 -13.44
CA ILE A 38 33.77 -13.29 -13.03
C ILE A 38 34.15 -14.11 -14.25
N ALA A 39 35.35 -14.74 -14.20
CA ALA A 39 35.96 -15.41 -15.34
C ALA A 39 35.70 -16.92 -15.40
N ASP A 40 35.04 -17.51 -14.40
CA ASP A 40 34.80 -18.95 -14.26
C ASP A 40 33.30 -19.24 -14.12
N ASP A 41 32.73 -20.06 -15.00
CA ASP A 41 31.31 -20.45 -14.98
C ASP A 41 30.87 -21.04 -13.63
N ALA A 42 31.76 -21.77 -12.96
CA ALA A 42 31.46 -22.34 -11.63
C ALA A 42 31.39 -21.28 -10.51
N GLU A 43 32.18 -20.22 -10.62
CA GLU A 43 32.14 -19.08 -9.69
C GLU A 43 30.88 -18.25 -9.97
N LEU A 44 30.51 -18.05 -11.21
CA LEU A 44 29.27 -17.39 -11.64
C LEU A 44 28.03 -18.10 -11.05
N GLU A 45 27.95 -19.43 -11.24
CA GLU A 45 26.87 -20.25 -10.70
C GLU A 45 26.77 -20.15 -9.15
N ALA A 46 27.93 -20.15 -8.48
CA ALA A 46 27.97 -20.02 -7.02
C ALA A 46 27.48 -18.65 -6.52
N VAL A 47 27.85 -17.56 -7.20
CA VAL A 47 27.41 -16.19 -6.87
C VAL A 47 25.92 -16.04 -7.14
N SER A 48 25.41 -16.53 -8.27
CA SER A 48 24.00 -16.52 -8.60
C SER A 48 23.14 -17.22 -7.53
N LEU A 49 23.59 -18.41 -7.10
CA LEU A 49 22.89 -19.15 -6.03
C LEU A 49 22.86 -18.42 -4.68
N GLU A 50 23.95 -17.74 -4.33
CA GLU A 50 23.97 -16.95 -3.08
C GLU A 50 23.12 -15.66 -3.22
N LEU A 51 23.05 -15.04 -4.41
CA LEU A 51 22.12 -13.93 -4.69
C LEU A 51 20.67 -14.38 -4.55
N GLU A 52 20.27 -15.49 -5.19
CA GLU A 52 18.95 -16.09 -5.03
C GLU A 52 18.58 -16.30 -3.57
N ARG A 53 19.52 -16.86 -2.81
CA ARG A 53 19.33 -17.07 -1.37
C ARG A 53 19.16 -15.77 -0.60
N GLY A 54 19.90 -14.72 -0.97
CA GLY A 54 19.75 -13.39 -0.40
C GLY A 54 18.36 -12.81 -0.65
N TRP A 55 17.86 -12.90 -1.88
CA TRP A 55 16.53 -12.47 -2.26
C TRP A 55 15.44 -13.30 -1.58
N GLN A 56 15.60 -14.62 -1.49
CA GLN A 56 14.67 -15.47 -0.75
C GLN A 56 14.51 -15.00 0.71
N HIS A 57 15.62 -14.69 1.39
CA HIS A 57 15.56 -14.16 2.76
C HIS A 57 14.86 -12.79 2.83
N VAL A 58 15.00 -11.93 1.79
CA VAL A 58 14.26 -10.67 1.69
C VAL A 58 12.76 -10.95 1.60
N GLU A 59 12.34 -11.84 0.72
CA GLU A 59 10.94 -12.23 0.53
C GLU A 59 10.30 -12.85 1.78
N GLU A 60 11.07 -13.67 2.50
CA GLU A 60 10.64 -14.31 3.76
C GLU A 60 10.65 -13.32 4.95
N GLY A 61 11.15 -12.08 4.75
CA GLY A 61 11.27 -11.07 5.81
C GLY A 61 12.40 -11.35 6.81
N GLU A 62 13.31 -12.24 6.46
CA GLU A 62 14.48 -12.61 7.29
C GLU A 62 15.66 -11.64 7.08
N ILE A 63 15.43 -10.34 7.35
CA ILE A 63 16.36 -9.25 7.02
C ILE A 63 17.78 -9.48 7.56
N ALA A 64 17.92 -10.03 8.78
CA ALA A 64 19.22 -10.34 9.36
C ALA A 64 19.97 -11.47 8.64
N ALA A 65 19.26 -12.41 7.98
CA ALA A 65 19.86 -13.45 7.15
C ALA A 65 20.25 -12.87 5.78
N ALA A 66 19.35 -12.09 5.15
CA ALA A 66 19.62 -11.37 3.91
C ALA A 66 20.87 -10.46 4.05
N ARG A 67 20.99 -9.72 5.16
CA ARG A 67 22.17 -8.87 5.46
C ARG A 67 23.47 -9.66 5.43
N LYS A 68 23.53 -10.84 6.06
CA LYS A 68 24.74 -11.68 6.08
C LYS A 68 25.14 -12.13 4.69
N VAL A 69 24.17 -12.49 3.87
CA VAL A 69 24.43 -12.89 2.47
C VAL A 69 24.95 -11.70 1.68
N ALA A 70 24.24 -10.56 1.74
CA ALA A 70 24.62 -9.34 1.04
C ALA A 70 26.02 -8.84 1.43
N ASP A 71 26.35 -8.80 2.73
CA ASP A 71 27.68 -8.39 3.21
C ASP A 71 28.77 -9.35 2.74
N SER A 72 28.51 -10.67 2.72
CA SER A 72 29.45 -11.68 2.23
C SER A 72 29.73 -11.54 0.74
N LEU A 73 28.68 -11.31 -0.06
CA LEU A 73 28.80 -11.08 -1.50
C LEU A 73 29.53 -9.77 -1.78
N PHE A 74 29.14 -8.68 -1.13
CA PHE A 74 29.76 -7.38 -1.30
C PHE A 74 31.24 -7.36 -0.95
N ALA A 75 31.66 -8.11 0.09
CA ALA A 75 33.07 -8.23 0.44
C ALA A 75 33.93 -8.90 -0.65
N GLN A 76 33.33 -9.71 -1.52
CA GLN A 76 34.01 -10.44 -2.59
C GLN A 76 33.80 -9.78 -3.95
N TYR A 77 32.61 -9.19 -4.17
CA TYR A 77 32.15 -8.65 -5.44
C TYR A 77 31.56 -7.23 -5.28
N PRO A 78 32.38 -6.24 -4.85
CA PRO A 78 31.88 -4.90 -4.47
C PRO A 78 31.38 -4.06 -5.67
N ASP A 79 31.75 -4.43 -6.88
CA ASP A 79 31.38 -3.71 -8.11
C ASP A 79 30.38 -4.51 -8.98
N THR A 80 29.69 -5.50 -8.40
CA THR A 80 28.66 -6.28 -9.10
C THR A 80 27.32 -5.61 -8.88
N PRO A 81 26.61 -5.15 -9.95
CA PRO A 81 25.37 -4.39 -9.82
C PRO A 81 24.28 -5.11 -9.01
N GLU A 82 24.09 -6.42 -9.23
CA GLU A 82 23.08 -7.22 -8.54
C GLU A 82 23.37 -7.37 -7.03
N VAL A 83 24.65 -7.44 -6.67
CA VAL A 83 25.07 -7.46 -5.26
C VAL A 83 24.79 -6.11 -4.59
N LEU A 84 25.06 -5.02 -5.31
CA LEU A 84 24.75 -3.67 -4.84
C LEU A 84 23.25 -3.44 -4.67
N VAL A 85 22.42 -3.95 -5.60
CA VAL A 85 20.96 -3.87 -5.49
C VAL A 85 20.45 -4.67 -4.29
N LEU A 86 20.92 -5.90 -4.08
CA LEU A 86 20.56 -6.70 -2.90
C LEU A 86 20.96 -6.00 -1.59
N LEU A 87 22.16 -5.42 -1.55
CA LEU A 87 22.64 -4.69 -0.37
C LEU A 87 21.79 -3.45 -0.11
N GLY A 88 21.49 -2.66 -1.15
CA GLY A 88 20.61 -1.50 -1.08
C GLY A 88 19.20 -1.86 -0.61
N MET A 89 18.63 -2.97 -1.11
CA MET A 89 17.32 -3.45 -0.66
C MET A 89 17.32 -3.81 0.83
N VAL A 90 18.34 -4.52 1.30
CA VAL A 90 18.46 -4.83 2.73
C VAL A 90 18.60 -3.57 3.57
N GLU A 91 19.33 -2.56 3.10
CA GLU A 91 19.48 -1.27 3.81
C GLU A 91 18.18 -0.46 3.84
N SER A 92 17.40 -0.46 2.76
CA SER A 92 16.07 0.13 2.73
C SER A 92 15.18 -0.54 3.79
N LEU A 93 15.13 -1.87 3.83
CA LEU A 93 14.34 -2.64 4.80
C LEU A 93 14.81 -2.45 6.26
N GLU A 94 16.06 -2.07 6.47
CA GLU A 94 16.60 -1.68 7.79
C GLU A 94 16.30 -0.21 8.15
N GLY A 95 15.59 0.54 7.30
CA GLY A 95 15.28 1.95 7.50
C GLY A 95 16.49 2.88 7.28
N LYS A 96 17.36 2.53 6.33
CA LYS A 96 18.57 3.29 5.97
C LYS A 96 18.53 3.79 4.53
N PRO A 97 17.54 4.61 4.15
CA PRO A 97 17.31 5.00 2.76
C PRO A 97 18.51 5.68 2.10
N ASP A 98 19.25 6.52 2.84
CA ASP A 98 20.43 7.19 2.29
C ASP A 98 21.54 6.22 1.86
N GLN A 99 21.72 5.10 2.58
CA GLN A 99 22.70 4.07 2.24
C GLN A 99 22.22 3.24 1.04
N ALA A 100 20.96 2.86 1.05
CA ALA A 100 20.33 2.16 -0.06
C ALA A 100 20.48 2.94 -1.38
N LEU A 101 20.17 4.23 -1.38
CA LEU A 101 20.32 5.10 -2.54
C LEU A 101 21.78 5.15 -3.05
N GLN A 102 22.77 5.18 -2.15
CA GLN A 102 24.18 5.17 -2.55
C GLN A 102 24.55 3.88 -3.29
N HIS A 103 24.06 2.72 -2.84
CA HIS A 103 24.32 1.45 -3.51
C HIS A 103 23.57 1.33 -4.84
N TYR A 104 22.33 1.82 -4.94
CA TYR A 104 21.58 1.87 -6.20
C TYR A 104 22.24 2.82 -7.21
N GLU A 105 22.75 3.98 -6.76
CA GLU A 105 23.52 4.89 -7.61
C GLU A 105 24.83 4.26 -8.09
N GLN A 106 25.53 3.53 -7.21
CA GLN A 106 26.73 2.77 -7.58
C GLN A 106 26.40 1.70 -8.61
N ALA A 107 25.34 0.92 -8.41
CA ALA A 107 24.91 -0.11 -9.35
C ALA A 107 24.62 0.48 -10.74
N SER A 108 23.82 1.57 -10.81
CA SER A 108 23.53 2.28 -12.07
C SER A 108 24.77 2.93 -12.70
N SER A 109 25.83 3.18 -11.93
CA SER A 109 27.09 3.72 -12.45
C SER A 109 27.97 2.63 -13.06
N VAL A 110 27.90 1.41 -12.52
CA VAL A 110 28.60 0.25 -13.05
C VAL A 110 27.91 -0.25 -14.31
N ASP A 111 26.60 -0.39 -14.26
CA ASP A 111 25.76 -0.77 -15.40
C ASP A 111 24.63 0.23 -15.59
N PRO A 112 24.77 1.15 -16.57
CA PRO A 112 23.75 2.17 -16.86
C PRO A 112 22.48 1.62 -17.55
N GLU A 113 22.53 0.41 -18.12
CA GLU A 113 21.42 -0.25 -18.81
C GLU A 113 20.62 -1.15 -17.84
N TYR A 114 21.13 -1.42 -16.64
CA TYR A 114 20.44 -2.20 -15.62
C TYR A 114 19.29 -1.39 -14.98
N VAL A 115 18.06 -1.85 -15.20
CA VAL A 115 16.83 -1.13 -14.84
C VAL A 115 16.54 -1.17 -13.35
N GLU A 116 16.80 -2.31 -12.69
CA GLU A 116 16.39 -2.58 -11.31
C GLU A 116 16.85 -1.52 -10.28
N PRO A 117 18.13 -1.07 -10.26
CA PRO A 117 18.54 -0.03 -9.31
C PRO A 117 17.83 1.30 -9.54
N LEU A 118 17.41 1.61 -10.78
CA LEU A 118 16.63 2.82 -11.08
C LEU A 118 15.23 2.72 -10.51
N LEU A 119 14.60 1.55 -10.62
CA LEU A 119 13.27 1.27 -10.06
C LEU A 119 13.29 1.29 -8.54
N CYS A 120 14.23 0.59 -7.90
CA CYS A 120 14.39 0.56 -6.45
C CYS A 120 14.64 1.97 -5.86
N ALA A 121 15.50 2.77 -6.51
CA ALA A 121 15.73 4.15 -6.08
C ALA A 121 14.49 5.04 -6.30
N ALA A 122 13.73 4.85 -7.39
CA ALA A 122 12.50 5.58 -7.65
C ALA A 122 11.43 5.28 -6.60
N GLU A 123 11.23 4.01 -6.26
CA GLU A 123 10.33 3.57 -5.19
C GLU A 123 10.68 4.24 -3.86
N LEU A 124 11.95 4.23 -3.50
CA LEU A 124 12.43 4.82 -2.26
C LEU A 124 12.16 6.33 -2.21
N TYR A 125 12.40 7.05 -3.32
CA TYR A 125 12.10 8.48 -3.39
C TYR A 125 10.60 8.77 -3.32
N ILE A 126 9.76 7.98 -4.00
CA ILE A 126 8.31 8.20 -4.08
C ILE A 126 7.64 7.80 -2.75
N TRP A 127 7.93 6.61 -2.23
CA TRP A 127 7.15 6.05 -1.13
C TRP A 127 7.69 6.37 0.27
N GLU A 128 9.01 6.50 0.44
CA GLU A 128 9.58 6.73 1.76
C GLU A 128 10.01 8.18 1.99
N LEU A 129 10.60 8.80 0.96
CA LEU A 129 11.18 10.14 1.11
C LEU A 129 10.22 11.25 0.67
N GLY A 130 9.14 10.94 -0.08
CA GLY A 130 8.22 11.94 -0.61
C GLY A 130 8.89 12.90 -1.61
N GLU A 131 9.99 12.46 -2.26
CA GLU A 131 10.73 13.23 -3.24
C GLU A 131 10.33 12.86 -4.68
N ASP A 132 9.02 12.95 -4.98
CA ASP A 132 8.39 12.47 -6.22
C ASP A 132 9.06 12.98 -7.50
N GLU A 133 9.62 14.18 -7.52
CA GLU A 133 10.34 14.71 -8.70
C GLU A 133 11.60 13.91 -9.02
N LYS A 134 12.32 13.44 -8.00
CA LYS A 134 13.51 12.60 -8.19
C LYS A 134 13.09 11.20 -8.66
N GLY A 135 12.06 10.64 -8.01
CA GLY A 135 11.49 9.36 -8.44
C GLY A 135 11.03 9.41 -9.90
N LEU A 136 10.33 10.47 -10.29
CA LEU A 136 9.85 10.68 -11.65
C LEU A 136 10.99 10.69 -12.69
N GLU A 137 12.12 11.32 -12.35
CA GLU A 137 13.30 11.35 -13.24
C GLU A 137 13.91 9.96 -13.43
N LEU A 138 13.97 9.18 -12.34
CA LEU A 138 14.47 7.80 -12.39
C LEU A 138 13.54 6.88 -13.18
N CYS A 139 12.22 7.01 -13.00
CA CYS A 139 11.23 6.26 -13.79
C CYS A 139 11.38 6.53 -15.29
N ARG A 140 11.63 7.78 -15.69
CA ARG A 140 11.87 8.11 -17.12
C ARG A 140 13.13 7.45 -17.65
N ARG A 141 14.20 7.46 -16.87
CA ARG A 141 15.44 6.77 -17.25
C ARG A 141 15.23 5.26 -17.33
N ALA A 142 14.54 4.67 -16.35
CA ALA A 142 14.22 3.25 -16.37
C ALA A 142 13.42 2.87 -17.63
N LYS A 143 12.41 3.64 -18.02
CA LYS A 143 11.65 3.43 -19.26
C LYS A 143 12.49 3.54 -20.54
N GLU A 144 13.55 4.38 -20.54
CA GLU A 144 14.42 4.55 -21.71
C GLU A 144 15.35 3.36 -21.92
N VAL A 145 15.73 2.65 -20.84
CA VAL A 145 16.67 1.53 -20.88
C VAL A 145 15.99 0.17 -20.72
N ALA A 146 14.71 0.12 -20.33
CA ALA A 146 13.95 -1.12 -20.19
C ALA A 146 13.87 -1.88 -21.52
N GLU A 147 14.33 -3.11 -21.54
CA GLU A 147 14.26 -4.01 -22.67
C GLU A 147 13.06 -4.97 -22.58
N GLU A 148 12.63 -5.29 -21.35
CA GLU A 148 11.51 -6.16 -21.06
C GLU A 148 10.21 -5.40 -20.83
N GLU A 149 9.08 -6.01 -21.20
CA GLU A 149 7.76 -5.41 -21.03
C GLU A 149 7.44 -5.17 -19.55
N GLU A 150 7.89 -6.05 -18.67
CA GLU A 150 7.67 -5.97 -17.23
C GLU A 150 8.40 -4.78 -16.62
N GLU A 151 9.67 -4.60 -16.93
CA GLU A 151 10.47 -3.45 -16.49
C GLU A 151 9.86 -2.12 -16.95
N TYR A 152 9.43 -2.09 -18.22
CA TYR A 152 8.77 -0.91 -18.77
C TYR A 152 7.47 -0.60 -18.04
N LEU A 153 6.65 -1.61 -17.72
CA LEU A 153 5.39 -1.44 -17.00
C LEU A 153 5.61 -1.01 -15.56
N ASP A 154 6.62 -1.55 -14.86
CA ASP A 154 6.97 -1.12 -13.51
C ASP A 154 7.39 0.35 -13.50
N ALA A 155 8.28 0.75 -14.41
CA ALA A 155 8.68 2.16 -14.54
C ALA A 155 7.53 3.08 -14.92
N LEU A 156 6.62 2.62 -15.81
CA LEU A 156 5.45 3.39 -16.25
C LEU A 156 4.46 3.61 -15.11
N LEU A 157 4.17 2.58 -14.33
CA LEU A 157 3.21 2.68 -13.23
C LEU A 157 3.77 3.53 -12.07
N LEU A 158 5.07 3.40 -11.75
CA LEU A 158 5.76 4.27 -10.82
C LEU A 158 5.78 5.73 -11.29
N GLN A 159 6.01 5.97 -12.58
CA GLN A 159 5.94 7.30 -13.18
C GLN A 159 4.55 7.91 -12.99
N ALA A 160 3.48 7.14 -13.29
CA ALA A 160 2.12 7.62 -13.14
C ALA A 160 1.79 7.97 -11.68
N GLU A 161 2.25 7.15 -10.73
CA GLU A 161 2.09 7.37 -9.30
C GLU A 161 2.78 8.66 -8.83
N ALA A 162 4.05 8.87 -9.18
CA ALA A 162 4.77 10.12 -8.90
C ALA A 162 4.06 11.34 -9.52
N GLU A 163 3.53 11.22 -10.73
CA GLU A 163 2.77 12.29 -11.39
C GLU A 163 1.46 12.60 -10.64
N ILE A 164 0.79 11.59 -10.07
CA ILE A 164 -0.41 11.76 -9.22
C ILE A 164 -0.02 12.49 -7.92
N ASN A 165 1.00 12.04 -7.22
CA ASN A 165 1.49 12.66 -6.00
C ASN A 165 1.85 14.14 -6.20
N LEU A 166 2.42 14.47 -7.35
CA LEU A 166 2.73 15.84 -7.75
C LEU A 166 1.50 16.66 -8.21
N GLY A 167 0.29 16.10 -8.15
CA GLY A 167 -0.95 16.73 -8.63
C GLY A 167 -0.99 16.92 -10.16
N ARG A 168 -0.20 16.18 -10.92
CA ARG A 168 -0.09 16.27 -12.39
C ARG A 168 -1.05 15.30 -13.09
N GLU A 169 -2.32 15.33 -12.75
CA GLU A 169 -3.33 14.39 -13.24
C GLU A 169 -3.33 14.16 -14.76
N ARG A 170 -3.12 15.26 -15.55
CA ARG A 170 -3.08 15.14 -17.01
C ARG A 170 -1.88 14.36 -17.52
N ALA A 171 -0.74 14.50 -16.87
CA ALA A 171 0.47 13.75 -17.19
C ALA A 171 0.26 12.28 -16.83
N ALA A 172 -0.18 11.99 -15.61
CA ALA A 172 -0.48 10.63 -15.15
C ALA A 172 -1.48 9.90 -16.07
N LEU A 173 -2.55 10.57 -16.51
CA LEU A 173 -3.47 10.01 -17.49
C LEU A 173 -2.81 9.76 -18.86
N SER A 174 -1.86 10.60 -19.27
CA SER A 174 -1.12 10.38 -20.50
C SER A 174 -0.20 9.16 -20.40
N THR A 175 0.49 9.05 -19.25
CA THR A 175 1.37 7.92 -18.92
C THR A 175 0.56 6.62 -18.87
N LEU A 176 -0.55 6.58 -18.14
CA LEU A 176 -1.40 5.38 -18.05
C LEU A 176 -2.02 4.94 -19.39
N ARG A 177 -2.16 5.85 -20.36
CA ARG A 177 -2.63 5.50 -21.72
C ARG A 177 -1.58 4.81 -22.57
N GLU A 178 -0.33 4.76 -22.13
CA GLU A 178 0.71 3.94 -22.77
C GLU A 178 0.47 2.44 -22.49
N ILE A 179 -0.29 2.09 -21.43
CA ILE A 179 -0.74 0.71 -21.21
C ILE A 179 -1.60 0.27 -22.40
N PRO A 180 -1.29 -0.86 -23.05
CA PRO A 180 -2.03 -1.32 -24.20
C PRO A 180 -3.53 -1.43 -23.93
N GLU A 181 -4.34 -0.76 -24.78
CA GLU A 181 -5.80 -0.91 -24.78
C GLU A 181 -6.21 -2.15 -25.60
N GLY A 182 -7.33 -2.76 -25.26
CA GLY A 182 -7.89 -3.89 -26.01
C GLY A 182 -7.77 -5.22 -25.28
N ASP A 183 -7.71 -6.31 -26.05
CA ASP A 183 -7.56 -7.68 -25.51
C ASP A 183 -6.09 -8.07 -25.25
N VAL A 184 -5.21 -7.08 -25.12
CA VAL A 184 -3.82 -7.32 -24.77
C VAL A 184 -3.75 -7.64 -23.27
N ASP A 185 -3.32 -8.84 -22.97
CA ASP A 185 -3.04 -9.25 -21.58
C ASP A 185 -1.70 -8.67 -21.16
N LEU A 186 -1.69 -7.98 -20.03
CA LEU A 186 -0.43 -7.64 -19.37
C LEU A 186 0.24 -8.92 -18.85
N PRO A 187 1.56 -8.96 -18.73
CA PRO A 187 2.30 -10.16 -18.38
C PRO A 187 1.77 -10.79 -17.10
N GLU A 188 1.55 -9.98 -16.09
CA GLU A 188 1.04 -10.40 -14.80
C GLU A 188 -0.23 -9.67 -14.37
N MET A 189 -1.04 -10.33 -13.56
CA MET A 189 -2.28 -9.79 -13.01
C MET A 189 -2.02 -8.55 -12.11
N ARG A 190 -0.87 -8.47 -11.43
CA ARG A 190 -0.49 -7.35 -10.56
C ARG A 190 -0.52 -5.99 -11.29
N TYR A 191 -0.13 -5.96 -12.56
CA TYR A 191 -0.15 -4.74 -13.37
C TYR A 191 -1.57 -4.22 -13.59
N HIS A 192 -2.53 -5.11 -13.81
CA HIS A 192 -3.93 -4.73 -13.91
C HIS A 192 -4.47 -4.15 -12.61
N VAL A 193 -4.13 -4.75 -11.45
CA VAL A 193 -4.56 -4.26 -10.14
C VAL A 193 -3.95 -2.88 -9.87
N ARG A 194 -2.65 -2.71 -10.10
CA ARG A 194 -1.94 -1.45 -9.87
C ARG A 194 -2.46 -0.34 -10.78
N ALA A 195 -2.60 -0.60 -12.08
CA ALA A 195 -3.20 0.35 -13.01
C ALA A 195 -4.65 0.72 -12.62
N GLY A 196 -5.44 -0.26 -12.18
CA GLY A 196 -6.80 -0.04 -11.69
C GLY A 196 -6.84 0.92 -10.51
N ARG A 197 -5.93 0.80 -9.55
CA ARG A 197 -5.81 1.70 -8.40
C ARG A 197 -5.47 3.13 -8.85
N LEU A 198 -4.45 3.31 -9.69
CA LEU A 198 -4.06 4.62 -10.20
C LEU A 198 -5.20 5.30 -10.99
N PHE A 199 -6.00 4.54 -11.74
CA PHE A 199 -7.19 5.08 -12.38
C PHE A 199 -8.29 5.47 -11.36
N LEU A 200 -8.44 4.75 -10.25
CA LEU A 200 -9.35 5.13 -9.16
C LEU A 200 -8.92 6.45 -8.53
N ASP A 201 -7.65 6.63 -8.21
CA ASP A 201 -7.08 7.85 -7.62
C ASP A 201 -7.34 9.06 -8.53
N LEU A 202 -7.31 8.85 -9.84
CA LEU A 202 -7.67 9.86 -10.85
C LEU A 202 -9.17 9.96 -11.11
N GLN A 203 -10.03 9.32 -10.31
CA GLN A 203 -11.49 9.28 -10.47
C GLN A 203 -11.95 8.76 -11.85
N ARG A 204 -11.11 7.94 -12.49
CA ARG A 204 -11.39 7.35 -13.82
C ARG A 204 -12.03 5.97 -13.67
N LEU A 205 -13.25 5.98 -13.13
CA LEU A 205 -13.98 4.76 -12.72
C LEU A 205 -14.21 3.74 -13.85
N GLU A 206 -14.28 4.18 -15.10
CA GLU A 206 -14.48 3.26 -16.25
C GLU A 206 -13.20 2.53 -16.60
N GLU A 207 -12.10 3.26 -16.61
CA GLU A 207 -10.77 2.72 -16.85
C GLU A 207 -10.36 1.78 -15.71
N ALA A 208 -10.58 2.20 -14.46
CA ALA A 208 -10.33 1.38 -13.28
C ALA A 208 -11.12 0.05 -13.32
N GLU A 209 -12.44 0.12 -13.56
CA GLU A 209 -13.28 -1.09 -13.65
C GLU A 209 -12.80 -2.05 -14.73
N ARG A 210 -12.33 -1.54 -15.88
CA ARG A 210 -11.78 -2.40 -16.94
C ARG A 210 -10.54 -3.16 -16.46
N GLN A 211 -9.62 -2.48 -15.78
CA GLN A 211 -8.40 -3.10 -15.28
C GLN A 211 -8.69 -4.14 -14.19
N PHE A 212 -9.50 -3.79 -13.19
CA PHE A 212 -9.87 -4.75 -12.15
C PHE A 212 -10.66 -5.94 -12.67
N LYS A 213 -11.49 -5.77 -13.69
CA LYS A 213 -12.16 -6.91 -14.34
C LYS A 213 -11.19 -7.88 -14.99
N ARG A 214 -10.17 -7.37 -15.68
CA ARG A 214 -9.13 -8.23 -16.27
C ARG A 214 -8.39 -9.01 -15.20
N ALA A 215 -8.03 -8.36 -14.09
CA ALA A 215 -7.43 -9.05 -12.96
C ALA A 215 -8.36 -10.14 -12.40
N SER A 216 -9.64 -9.82 -12.19
CA SER A 216 -10.63 -10.76 -11.68
C SER A 216 -10.98 -11.88 -12.67
N ASP A 217 -10.88 -11.65 -13.99
CA ASP A 217 -11.09 -12.69 -15.00
C ASP A 217 -9.94 -13.70 -15.00
N LYS A 218 -8.69 -13.26 -14.73
CA LYS A 218 -7.53 -14.15 -14.56
C LYS A 218 -7.60 -14.90 -13.23
N GLU A 219 -7.90 -14.18 -12.15
CA GLU A 219 -8.00 -14.71 -10.79
C GLU A 219 -9.33 -14.28 -10.13
N PRO A 220 -10.38 -15.10 -10.22
CA PRO A 220 -11.71 -14.73 -9.72
C PRO A 220 -11.79 -14.44 -8.21
N ASP A 221 -10.87 -14.99 -7.44
CA ASP A 221 -10.75 -14.76 -6.00
C ASP A 221 -9.67 -13.71 -5.64
N ASN A 222 -9.13 -12.99 -6.63
CA ASN A 222 -8.21 -11.90 -6.36
C ASN A 222 -8.91 -10.80 -5.58
N VAL A 223 -8.54 -10.68 -4.35
CA VAL A 223 -9.21 -9.86 -3.36
C VAL A 223 -9.04 -8.36 -3.63
N ASP A 224 -7.88 -7.96 -4.17
CA ASP A 224 -7.60 -6.56 -4.51
C ASP A 224 -8.40 -6.11 -5.74
N ALA A 225 -8.53 -7.00 -6.73
CA ALA A 225 -9.37 -6.73 -7.89
C ALA A 225 -10.85 -6.65 -7.51
N LEU A 226 -11.33 -7.56 -6.65
CA LEU A 226 -12.71 -7.52 -6.14
C LEU A 226 -12.97 -6.27 -5.31
N HIS A 227 -12.04 -5.85 -4.46
CA HIS A 227 -12.15 -4.62 -3.69
C HIS A 227 -12.22 -3.41 -4.62
N GLY A 228 -11.31 -3.30 -5.60
CA GLY A 228 -11.32 -2.25 -6.60
C GLY A 228 -12.63 -2.19 -7.42
N LEU A 229 -13.22 -3.34 -7.77
CA LEU A 229 -14.54 -3.39 -8.40
C LEU A 229 -15.66 -2.88 -7.47
N GLY A 230 -15.56 -3.16 -6.17
CA GLY A 230 -16.44 -2.61 -5.14
C GLY A 230 -16.35 -1.08 -5.09
N MET A 231 -15.13 -0.54 -5.04
CA MET A 231 -14.86 0.90 -5.05
C MET A 231 -15.38 1.59 -6.33
N CYS A 232 -15.18 0.98 -7.50
CA CYS A 232 -15.74 1.48 -8.75
C CYS A 232 -17.29 1.51 -8.73
N ALA A 233 -17.92 0.49 -8.14
CA ALA A 233 -19.38 0.43 -7.99
C ALA A 233 -19.89 1.49 -7.01
N GLU A 234 -19.16 1.75 -5.91
CA GLU A 234 -19.44 2.82 -4.96
C GLU A 234 -19.41 4.19 -5.64
N GLY A 235 -18.30 4.54 -6.31
CA GLY A 235 -18.14 5.80 -7.01
C GLY A 235 -19.21 6.06 -8.09
N ARG A 236 -19.87 4.99 -8.58
CA ARG A 236 -21.00 5.08 -9.52
C ARG A 236 -22.38 5.03 -8.85
N GLY A 237 -22.45 4.95 -7.53
CA GLY A 237 -23.69 4.81 -6.79
C GLY A 237 -24.42 3.47 -6.99
N GLN A 238 -23.70 2.43 -7.44
CA GLN A 238 -24.25 1.08 -7.69
C GLN A 238 -24.21 0.24 -6.41
N ARG A 239 -24.96 0.67 -5.39
CA ARG A 239 -24.92 0.12 -4.03
C ARG A 239 -25.03 -1.41 -3.97
N GLU A 240 -25.90 -2.03 -4.73
CA GLU A 240 -26.08 -3.49 -4.69
C GLU A 240 -24.84 -4.23 -5.17
N ARG A 241 -24.22 -3.76 -6.25
CA ARG A 241 -22.98 -4.34 -6.78
C ARG A 241 -21.79 -4.12 -5.84
N MET A 242 -21.70 -2.92 -5.25
CA MET A 242 -20.70 -2.60 -4.25
C MET A 242 -20.77 -3.61 -3.08
N ILE A 243 -21.95 -3.80 -2.50
CA ILE A 243 -22.16 -4.73 -1.39
C ILE A 243 -21.81 -6.16 -1.81
N GLU A 244 -22.17 -6.60 -3.02
CA GLU A 244 -21.83 -7.94 -3.52
C GLU A 244 -20.31 -8.15 -3.56
N TYR A 245 -19.55 -7.20 -4.10
CA TYR A 245 -18.10 -7.29 -4.14
C TYR A 245 -17.48 -7.23 -2.74
N PHE A 246 -17.91 -6.30 -1.91
CA PHE A 246 -17.41 -6.14 -0.55
C PHE A 246 -17.68 -7.37 0.34
N GLN A 247 -18.82 -8.05 0.16
CA GLN A 247 -19.08 -9.33 0.85
C GLN A 247 -18.15 -10.44 0.37
N LYS A 248 -17.79 -10.48 -0.92
CA LYS A 248 -16.80 -11.43 -1.43
C LYS A 248 -15.42 -11.17 -0.83
N VAL A 249 -14.97 -9.91 -0.84
CA VAL A 249 -13.71 -9.49 -0.19
C VAL A 249 -13.67 -9.96 1.25
N ARG A 250 -14.69 -9.61 2.04
CA ARG A 250 -14.78 -10.02 3.44
C ARG A 250 -14.75 -11.54 3.62
N ALA A 251 -15.44 -12.29 2.76
CA ALA A 251 -15.48 -13.75 2.84
C ALA A 251 -14.13 -14.42 2.55
N ILE A 252 -13.30 -13.81 1.72
CA ILE A 252 -11.92 -14.26 1.43
C ILE A 252 -11.01 -13.87 2.58
N ASP A 253 -11.03 -12.59 2.99
CA ASP A 253 -10.19 -12.06 4.07
C ASP A 253 -10.38 -12.81 5.41
N LEU A 254 -11.59 -13.29 5.68
CA LEU A 254 -11.88 -14.14 6.87
C LEU A 254 -11.14 -15.48 6.89
N LYS A 255 -10.65 -15.96 5.74
CA LYS A 255 -9.93 -17.24 5.62
C LYS A 255 -8.43 -17.05 5.62
N GLU A 256 -7.97 -15.81 5.49
CA GLU A 256 -6.54 -15.48 5.45
C GLU A 256 -5.87 -15.81 6.78
N GLU A 257 -4.71 -16.43 6.71
CA GLU A 257 -3.92 -16.74 7.90
C GLU A 257 -3.35 -15.45 8.52
N ARG A 258 -3.18 -15.46 9.83
CA ARG A 258 -2.57 -14.32 10.52
C ARG A 258 -1.07 -14.33 10.30
N PRO A 259 -0.45 -13.14 10.14
CA PRO A 259 1.01 -13.07 10.10
C PRO A 259 1.61 -13.63 11.42
N PRO A 260 2.80 -14.24 11.36
CA PRO A 260 3.44 -14.84 12.54
C PRO A 260 3.63 -13.88 13.72
N TRP A 261 3.76 -12.60 13.41
CA TRP A 261 3.95 -11.51 14.37
C TRP A 261 2.63 -10.87 14.84
N ALA A 262 1.47 -11.33 14.37
CA ALA A 262 0.18 -10.74 14.73
C ALA A 262 -0.02 -10.65 16.24
N LEU A 263 -0.58 -9.55 16.70
CA LEU A 263 -0.85 -9.32 18.11
C LEU A 263 -2.00 -10.20 18.60
N SER A 264 -1.92 -10.70 19.82
CA SER A 264 -3.09 -11.31 20.45
C SER A 264 -4.18 -10.25 20.65
N GLU A 265 -5.46 -10.68 20.66
CA GLU A 265 -6.59 -9.79 20.91
C GLU A 265 -6.40 -8.94 22.17
N ALA A 266 -5.86 -9.54 23.26
CA ALA A 266 -5.59 -8.83 24.51
C ALA A 266 -4.47 -7.78 24.35
N ALA A 267 -3.43 -8.09 23.57
CA ALA A 267 -2.34 -7.15 23.30
C ALA A 267 -2.83 -5.99 22.44
N PHE A 268 -3.61 -6.26 21.40
CA PHE A 268 -4.19 -5.23 20.54
C PHE A 268 -5.15 -4.31 21.31
N ARG A 269 -6.04 -4.85 22.13
CA ARG A 269 -6.92 -4.04 23.01
C ARG A 269 -6.14 -3.16 23.98
N LYS A 270 -5.04 -3.70 24.54
CA LYS A 270 -4.16 -2.91 25.40
C LYS A 270 -3.49 -1.78 24.61
N LEU A 271 -3.04 -2.07 23.40
CA LEU A 271 -2.45 -1.06 22.51
C LEU A 271 -3.44 0.06 22.21
N CYS A 272 -4.68 -0.25 21.82
CA CYS A 272 -5.73 0.75 21.60
C CYS A 272 -5.96 1.65 22.82
N ALA A 273 -5.97 1.06 24.02
CA ALA A 273 -6.13 1.83 25.27
C ALA A 273 -4.91 2.74 25.54
N THR A 274 -3.68 2.24 25.31
CA THR A 274 -2.45 3.03 25.50
C THR A 274 -2.40 4.18 24.48
N SER A 275 -2.72 3.93 23.22
CA SER A 275 -2.75 4.97 22.17
C SER A 275 -3.77 6.09 22.50
N LEU A 276 -4.91 5.73 23.10
CA LEU A 276 -5.86 6.74 23.60
C LEU A 276 -5.25 7.62 24.70
N ASP A 277 -4.50 7.02 25.63
CA ASP A 277 -3.87 7.75 26.75
C ASP A 277 -2.74 8.69 26.26
N GLU A 278 -2.16 8.44 25.09
CA GLU A 278 -1.11 9.26 24.49
C GLU A 278 -1.65 10.44 23.68
N LEU A 279 -2.96 10.48 23.39
CA LEU A 279 -3.56 11.61 22.67
C LEU A 279 -3.42 12.91 23.48
N PRO A 280 -3.44 14.08 22.83
CA PRO A 280 -3.48 15.37 23.49
C PRO A 280 -4.59 15.43 24.55
N GLU A 281 -4.30 16.08 25.69
CA GLU A 281 -5.21 16.10 26.87
C GLU A 281 -6.63 16.56 26.51
N GLU A 282 -6.76 17.51 25.59
CA GLU A 282 -8.07 18.01 25.15
C GLU A 282 -8.89 16.93 24.44
N LEU A 283 -8.25 16.15 23.54
CA LEU A 283 -8.89 15.04 22.84
C LEU A 283 -9.27 13.92 23.81
N ARG A 284 -8.32 13.51 24.66
CA ARG A 284 -8.49 12.47 25.66
C ARG A 284 -9.63 12.77 26.63
N ARG A 285 -9.74 14.03 27.08
CA ARG A 285 -10.82 14.46 27.96
C ARG A 285 -12.20 14.31 27.31
N ARG A 286 -12.31 14.59 26.02
CA ARG A 286 -13.57 14.51 25.27
C ARG A 286 -13.93 13.07 24.91
N LEU A 287 -12.94 12.25 24.57
CA LEU A 287 -13.12 10.84 24.25
C LEU A 287 -13.27 9.94 25.49
N LYS A 288 -13.15 10.46 26.71
CA LYS A 288 -13.14 9.69 27.96
C LYS A 288 -14.31 8.70 28.10
N ASN A 289 -15.46 9.03 27.56
CA ASN A 289 -16.69 8.22 27.65
C ASN A 289 -17.02 7.50 26.33
N VAL A 290 -16.20 7.65 25.31
CA VAL A 290 -16.38 6.97 24.01
C VAL A 290 -15.62 5.65 24.08
N PRO A 291 -16.29 4.50 24.09
CA PRO A 291 -15.62 3.21 24.10
C PRO A 291 -14.86 2.98 22.80
N ILE A 292 -13.66 2.41 22.89
CA ILE A 292 -12.92 1.89 21.77
C ILE A 292 -13.17 0.38 21.72
N LEU A 293 -13.73 -0.07 20.61
CA LEU A 293 -14.10 -1.46 20.38
C LEU A 293 -13.17 -2.06 19.31
N ALA A 294 -12.41 -3.07 19.68
CA ALA A 294 -11.55 -3.79 18.78
C ALA A 294 -12.26 -5.06 18.28
N SER A 295 -12.24 -5.29 16.97
CA SER A 295 -12.69 -6.54 16.33
C SER A 295 -11.75 -6.91 15.18
N ASP A 296 -11.82 -8.14 14.69
CA ASP A 296 -10.94 -8.57 13.59
C ASP A 296 -11.24 -7.83 12.29
N TYR A 297 -12.51 -7.78 11.90
CA TYR A 297 -13.00 -7.17 10.66
C TYR A 297 -14.33 -6.46 10.89
N PRO A 298 -14.76 -5.56 9.97
CA PRO A 298 -16.13 -5.08 9.92
C PRO A 298 -17.12 -6.25 9.87
N THR A 299 -18.25 -6.11 10.55
CA THR A 299 -19.27 -7.17 10.56
C THR A 299 -19.96 -7.30 9.20
N ALA A 300 -20.58 -8.46 8.92
CA ALA A 300 -21.35 -8.63 7.69
C ALA A 300 -22.52 -7.62 7.59
N GLU A 301 -23.06 -7.20 8.74
CA GLU A 301 -24.11 -6.18 8.80
C GLU A 301 -23.58 -4.81 8.39
N MET A 302 -22.41 -4.40 8.89
CA MET A 302 -21.76 -3.15 8.48
C MET A 302 -21.50 -3.11 6.98
N VAL A 303 -20.98 -4.22 6.41
CA VAL A 303 -20.74 -4.33 4.97
C VAL A 303 -22.06 -4.29 4.17
N ASN A 304 -23.13 -4.91 4.66
CA ASN A 304 -24.47 -4.81 4.05
C ASN A 304 -25.04 -3.38 4.10
N ASP A 305 -24.65 -2.63 5.13
CA ASP A 305 -24.99 -1.20 5.23
C ASP A 305 -24.11 -0.31 4.36
N GLY A 306 -23.13 -0.88 3.70
CA GLY A 306 -22.28 -0.22 2.70
C GLY A 306 -20.88 0.15 3.18
N SER A 307 -20.49 -0.31 4.37
CA SER A 307 -19.12 -0.07 4.86
C SER A 307 -18.09 -0.91 4.09
N ASP A 308 -16.92 -0.31 3.85
CA ASP A 308 -15.78 -1.01 3.26
C ASP A 308 -15.31 -2.15 4.19
N PRO A 309 -15.17 -3.39 3.72
CA PRO A 309 -14.67 -4.51 4.52
C PRO A 309 -13.22 -4.32 4.98
N ARG A 310 -12.45 -3.45 4.31
CA ARG A 310 -11.03 -3.20 4.56
C ARG A 310 -10.73 -1.91 5.30
N MET A 311 -11.77 -1.15 5.74
CA MET A 311 -11.57 0.02 6.58
C MET A 311 -10.77 -0.35 7.85
N LEU A 312 -9.91 0.56 8.31
CA LEU A 312 -9.07 0.38 9.49
C LEU A 312 -9.80 0.69 10.79
N GLY A 313 -10.68 1.69 10.74
CA GLY A 313 -11.52 2.14 11.85
C GLY A 313 -12.89 2.59 11.39
N PHE A 314 -13.73 2.96 12.34
CA PHE A 314 -15.06 3.50 12.08
C PHE A 314 -15.59 4.20 13.34
N PHE A 315 -15.94 5.49 13.23
CA PHE A 315 -16.67 6.18 14.29
C PHE A 315 -18.19 5.97 14.10
N SER A 316 -18.83 5.44 15.14
CA SER A 316 -20.29 5.29 15.18
C SER A 316 -20.87 6.28 16.18
N GLY A 317 -21.58 7.29 15.70
CA GLY A 317 -22.22 8.28 16.56
C GLY A 317 -22.64 9.54 15.82
N VAL A 318 -23.07 10.55 16.59
CA VAL A 318 -23.35 11.89 16.09
C VAL A 318 -22.17 12.78 16.40
N PRO A 319 -21.61 13.53 15.41
CA PRO A 319 -20.47 14.41 15.68
C PRO A 319 -20.74 15.36 16.85
N PHE A 320 -19.73 15.61 17.67
CA PHE A 320 -19.83 16.36 18.93
C PHE A 320 -20.51 17.74 18.81
N GLY A 321 -20.39 18.42 17.66
CA GLY A 321 -21.01 19.71 17.38
C GLY A 321 -22.51 19.66 17.07
N GLU A 322 -23.06 18.48 16.75
CA GLU A 322 -24.44 18.29 16.31
C GLU A 322 -25.37 17.71 17.39
N HIS A 323 -24.87 17.54 18.61
CA HIS A 323 -25.68 17.08 19.73
C HIS A 323 -26.83 18.02 20.02
N SER A 324 -28.02 17.69 19.48
CA SER A 324 -29.25 18.39 19.82
C SER A 324 -29.75 17.94 21.18
N SER A 325 -30.02 18.88 22.08
CA SER A 325 -30.56 18.64 23.42
C SER A 325 -32.03 18.17 23.44
N VAL A 326 -32.61 17.82 22.29
CA VAL A 326 -34.03 17.47 22.16
C VAL A 326 -34.19 16.04 21.64
N GLY A 327 -34.33 15.08 22.57
CA GLY A 327 -35.16 13.89 22.43
C GLY A 327 -34.78 12.88 21.33
N GLY A 328 -33.51 12.61 21.06
CA GLY A 328 -33.07 11.48 20.24
C GLY A 328 -32.87 10.20 21.05
N THR A 329 -33.11 9.03 20.43
CA THR A 329 -32.68 7.74 21.00
C THR A 329 -31.17 7.82 21.25
N PRO A 330 -30.67 7.36 22.41
CA PRO A 330 -29.23 7.32 22.67
C PRO A 330 -28.57 6.39 21.62
N HIS A 331 -27.86 6.96 20.66
CA HIS A 331 -26.95 6.17 19.85
C HIS A 331 -25.68 5.95 20.68
N LEU A 332 -25.22 4.71 20.73
CA LEU A 332 -23.97 4.37 21.38
C LEU A 332 -22.84 4.97 20.52
N GLU A 333 -22.21 6.01 21.03
CA GLU A 333 -21.01 6.57 20.39
C GLU A 333 -19.85 5.63 20.70
N ALA A 334 -19.18 5.13 19.67
CA ALA A 334 -18.04 4.24 19.80
C ALA A 334 -17.06 4.43 18.64
N ILE A 335 -15.79 4.21 18.89
CA ILE A 335 -14.77 4.06 17.86
C ILE A 335 -14.50 2.57 17.71
N PHE A 336 -14.61 2.06 16.50
CA PHE A 336 -14.23 0.70 16.14
C PHE A 336 -12.84 0.72 15.51
N LEU A 337 -12.00 -0.25 15.86
CA LEU A 337 -10.71 -0.51 15.22
C LEU A 337 -10.68 -1.97 14.75
N PHE A 338 -10.27 -2.19 13.50
CA PHE A 338 -10.30 -3.51 12.86
C PHE A 338 -8.89 -4.09 12.78
N GLN A 339 -8.57 -4.95 13.77
CA GLN A 339 -7.23 -5.47 13.99
C GLN A 339 -6.61 -6.10 12.74
N ARG A 340 -7.35 -6.98 12.05
CA ARG A 340 -6.83 -7.69 10.88
C ARG A 340 -6.57 -6.77 9.69
N ASN A 341 -7.38 -5.74 9.51
CA ASN A 341 -7.16 -4.75 8.48
C ASN A 341 -5.92 -3.89 8.78
N ILE A 342 -5.72 -3.51 10.04
CA ILE A 342 -4.52 -2.79 10.49
C ILE A 342 -3.27 -3.69 10.35
N GLU A 343 -3.34 -4.96 10.78
CA GLU A 343 -2.24 -5.90 10.62
C GLU A 343 -1.89 -6.16 9.14
N ARG A 344 -2.85 -6.06 8.22
CA ARG A 344 -2.62 -6.24 6.77
C ARG A 344 -1.70 -5.18 6.18
N ILE A 345 -1.81 -3.94 6.61
CA ILE A 345 -1.00 -2.82 6.11
C ILE A 345 0.30 -2.65 6.87
N ALA A 346 0.49 -3.35 7.98
CA ALA A 346 1.67 -3.30 8.83
C ALA A 346 2.70 -4.37 8.41
N TYR A 347 3.98 -4.07 8.56
CA TYR A 347 5.08 -5.02 8.33
C TYR A 347 5.55 -5.72 9.62
N GLY A 348 5.14 -5.22 10.78
CA GLY A 348 5.50 -5.77 12.07
C GLY A 348 4.73 -5.13 13.22
N PRO A 349 4.97 -5.58 14.46
CA PRO A 349 4.25 -5.09 15.64
C PRO A 349 4.43 -3.58 15.89
N GLU A 350 5.58 -3.01 15.54
CA GLU A 350 5.88 -1.58 15.72
C GLU A 350 5.02 -0.72 14.77
N ASP A 351 4.83 -1.19 13.52
CA ASP A 351 3.97 -0.52 12.57
C ASP A 351 2.50 -0.59 13.00
N VAL A 352 2.05 -1.72 13.57
CA VAL A 352 0.67 -1.83 14.11
C VAL A 352 0.43 -0.75 15.17
N GLU A 353 1.42 -0.45 16.01
CA GLU A 353 1.30 0.61 17.02
C GLU A 353 1.08 1.98 16.37
N GLN A 354 1.84 2.28 15.34
CA GLN A 354 1.70 3.53 14.60
C GLN A 354 0.35 3.63 13.88
N GLU A 355 -0.06 2.56 13.19
CA GLU A 355 -1.32 2.52 12.44
C GLU A 355 -2.55 2.62 13.36
N VAL A 356 -2.52 1.97 14.53
CA VAL A 356 -3.57 2.14 15.55
C VAL A 356 -3.66 3.59 16.00
N ARG A 357 -2.53 4.27 16.21
CA ARG A 357 -2.50 5.68 16.63
C ARG A 357 -3.07 6.60 15.55
N VAL A 358 -2.64 6.43 14.30
CA VAL A 358 -3.13 7.22 13.15
C VAL A 358 -4.63 7.01 12.98
N THR A 359 -5.09 5.77 12.91
CA THR A 359 -6.51 5.42 12.77
C THR A 359 -7.34 6.00 13.91
N LEU A 360 -6.86 5.90 15.16
CA LEU A 360 -7.58 6.44 16.31
C LEU A 360 -7.71 7.97 16.26
N VAL A 361 -6.68 8.68 15.80
CA VAL A 361 -6.70 10.14 15.63
C VAL A 361 -7.68 10.53 14.52
N HIS A 362 -7.68 9.79 13.41
CA HIS A 362 -8.59 9.97 12.29
C HIS A 362 -10.06 9.82 12.74
N GLU A 363 -10.40 8.70 13.39
CA GLU A 363 -11.76 8.44 13.89
C GLU A 363 -12.19 9.45 14.99
N ALA A 364 -11.23 9.91 15.78
CA ALA A 364 -11.48 11.00 16.71
C ALA A 364 -11.81 12.31 15.97
N GLY A 365 -11.20 12.57 14.83
CA GLY A 365 -11.53 13.70 13.98
C GLY A 365 -12.99 13.69 13.53
N HIS A 366 -13.51 12.55 13.11
CA HIS A 366 -14.93 12.39 12.77
C HIS A 366 -15.84 12.62 13.98
N PHE A 367 -15.45 12.16 15.16
CA PHE A 367 -16.16 12.50 16.41
C PHE A 367 -16.26 14.02 16.62
N PHE A 368 -15.25 14.80 16.22
CA PHE A 368 -15.27 16.26 16.30
C PHE A 368 -15.98 16.94 15.12
N GLY A 369 -16.50 16.18 14.18
CA GLY A 369 -17.23 16.69 13.01
C GLY A 369 -16.32 17.20 11.90
N LEU A 370 -15.07 16.77 11.86
CA LEU A 370 -14.17 17.04 10.74
C LEU A 370 -14.59 16.16 9.54
N SER A 371 -14.57 16.76 8.35
CA SER A 371 -14.75 16.00 7.09
C SER A 371 -13.44 15.35 6.66
N GLU A 372 -13.51 14.39 5.73
CA GLU A 372 -12.33 13.76 5.11
C GLU A 372 -11.37 14.81 4.55
N GLU A 373 -11.87 15.77 3.76
CA GLU A 373 -11.06 16.88 3.20
C GLU A 373 -10.31 17.68 4.29
N GLN A 374 -10.92 17.83 5.47
CA GLN A 374 -10.29 18.54 6.59
C GLN A 374 -9.22 17.69 7.27
N LEU A 375 -9.45 16.39 7.38
CA LEU A 375 -8.49 15.44 7.95
C LEU A 375 -7.27 15.30 7.02
N GLU A 376 -7.47 15.16 5.72
CA GLU A 376 -6.41 15.16 4.70
C GLU A 376 -5.56 16.43 4.77
N ALA A 377 -6.22 17.60 4.83
CA ALA A 377 -5.51 18.88 4.95
C ALA A 377 -4.68 19.02 6.23
N MET A 378 -4.98 18.22 7.27
CA MET A 378 -4.25 18.15 8.53
C MET A 378 -3.17 17.04 8.54
N GLY A 379 -3.06 16.25 7.47
CA GLY A 379 -2.18 15.09 7.39
C GLY A 379 -2.66 13.92 8.25
N LEU A 380 -3.97 13.80 8.42
CA LEU A 380 -4.65 12.76 9.21
C LEU A 380 -5.60 11.91 8.34
N GLY A 381 -5.49 12.04 7.01
CA GLY A 381 -6.27 11.31 6.01
C GLY A 381 -5.68 9.97 5.65
#